data_2828349b2e446ad4f9ca04225f549c0b
#
_entry.id   2828349b2e446ad4f9ca04225f549c0b
#
_cell.length_a   1.000
_cell.length_b   1.000
_cell.length_c   1.000
_cell.angle_alpha   90.00
_cell.angle_beta   90.00
_cell.angle_gamma   90.00
#
_symmetry.space_group_name_H-M   'P 1'
#
loop_
_entity.id
_entity.type
_entity.pdbx_description
1 polymer ?
#
loop_
_entity_poly.entity_id
_entity_poly.type
_entity_poly.pdbx_seq_one_letter_code
_entity_poly.pdbx_strand_id
1 'polypeptide(L)'
;QPYLEERCRRSGLPSPFGELPSIDLYQSLRSCQTLFKLSRMKQPDLENLFPSIHRIHCDGGQCIRLYRSYIKKKDPSALETVLGHNQEDLCGLGSVYTLLSYKFLYLGEYEPSAVRMHGQEELVITLALKHPVPVPVSCVTEEFYLTVNDSEAKLLLHLRDGKLRQY
;
A
#
# COMPACT_ATOMS: atom_id res chain seq x y z
N GLN A 1 -15.60 6.29 -7.44
CA GLN A 1 -16.24 6.09 -8.76
C GLN A 1 -17.63 6.72 -8.83
N PRO A 2 -18.60 6.46 -7.93
CA PRO A 2 -19.95 7.03 -8.02
C PRO A 2 -19.99 8.57 -8.06
N TYR A 3 -19.08 9.22 -7.33
CA TYR A 3 -18.97 10.69 -7.33
C TYR A 3 -18.56 11.24 -8.70
N LEU A 4 -17.59 10.61 -9.35
CA LEU A 4 -17.09 11.04 -10.66
C LEU A 4 -18.16 10.79 -11.74
N GLU A 5 -18.86 9.66 -11.69
CA GLU A 5 -19.96 9.35 -12.57
C GLU A 5 -21.09 10.39 -12.47
N GLU A 6 -21.48 10.73 -11.25
CA GLU A 6 -22.48 11.79 -11.01
C GLU A 6 -22.01 13.16 -11.54
N ARG A 7 -20.72 13.48 -11.39
CA ARG A 7 -20.17 14.72 -11.97
C ARG A 7 -20.23 14.73 -13.49
N CYS A 8 -19.86 13.62 -14.14
CA CYS A 8 -19.98 13.48 -15.60
C CYS A 8 -21.44 13.67 -16.05
N ARG A 9 -22.36 12.99 -15.39
CA ARG A 9 -23.80 13.10 -15.68
C ARG A 9 -24.31 14.53 -15.57
N ARG A 10 -23.96 15.25 -14.48
CA ARG A 10 -24.36 16.66 -14.28
C ARG A 10 -23.77 17.61 -15.31
N SER A 11 -22.58 17.28 -15.83
CA SER A 11 -21.91 18.09 -16.85
C SER A 11 -22.25 17.68 -18.28
N GLY A 12 -23.14 16.72 -18.49
CA GLY A 12 -23.51 16.22 -19.82
C GLY A 12 -22.35 15.49 -20.52
N LEU A 13 -21.37 14.98 -19.76
CA LEU A 13 -20.22 14.26 -20.29
C LEU A 13 -20.44 12.75 -20.19
N PRO A 14 -19.97 11.96 -21.17
CA PRO A 14 -19.97 10.51 -21.06
C PRO A 14 -19.06 10.10 -19.90
N SER A 15 -19.48 9.08 -19.12
CA SER A 15 -18.64 8.51 -18.06
C SER A 15 -17.60 7.57 -18.68
N PRO A 16 -16.30 7.81 -18.50
CA PRO A 16 -15.25 6.90 -18.96
C PRO A 16 -15.07 5.68 -18.04
N PHE A 17 -15.80 5.61 -16.92
CA PHE A 17 -15.54 4.64 -15.85
C PHE A 17 -16.33 3.34 -15.97
N GLY A 18 -17.39 3.30 -16.78
CA GLY A 18 -18.28 2.13 -16.89
C GLY A 18 -17.62 0.90 -17.50
N GLU A 19 -16.62 1.10 -18.35
CA GLU A 19 -15.90 0.03 -19.08
C GLU A 19 -14.53 -0.28 -18.51
N LEU A 20 -14.05 0.51 -17.54
CA LEU A 20 -12.72 0.35 -16.96
C LEU A 20 -12.77 -0.50 -15.68
N PRO A 21 -11.85 -1.47 -15.53
CA PRO A 21 -11.69 -2.17 -14.28
C PRO A 21 -11.31 -1.18 -13.17
N SER A 22 -11.94 -1.30 -12.01
CA SER A 22 -11.71 -0.43 -10.87
C SER A 22 -11.13 -1.24 -9.71
N ILE A 23 -10.02 -0.79 -9.14
CA ILE A 23 -9.39 -1.39 -7.97
C ILE A 23 -9.41 -0.36 -6.84
N ASP A 24 -10.05 -0.71 -5.73
CA ASP A 24 -9.97 0.06 -4.50
C ASP A 24 -8.72 -0.36 -3.72
N LEU A 25 -7.68 0.47 -3.77
CA LEU A 25 -6.40 0.19 -3.10
C LEU A 25 -6.54 0.11 -1.58
N TYR A 26 -7.38 0.96 -0.99
CA TYR A 26 -7.63 0.92 0.45
C TYR A 26 -8.22 -0.43 0.88
N GLN A 27 -9.29 -0.87 0.23
CA GLN A 27 -9.91 -2.15 0.53
C GLN A 27 -8.97 -3.33 0.26
N SER A 28 -8.19 -3.23 -0.81
CA SER A 28 -7.25 -4.28 -1.20
C SER A 28 -6.08 -4.42 -0.23
N LEU A 29 -5.55 -3.31 0.30
CA LEU A 29 -4.38 -3.29 1.18
C LEU A 29 -4.72 -3.31 2.67
N ARG A 30 -5.99 -3.19 3.04
CA ARG A 30 -6.42 -3.11 4.44
C ARG A 30 -5.90 -4.28 5.31
N SER A 31 -5.85 -5.49 4.77
CA SER A 31 -5.31 -6.67 5.46
C SER A 31 -3.81 -6.57 5.76
N CYS A 32 -3.07 -5.74 5.00
CA CYS A 32 -1.63 -5.56 5.16
C CYS A 32 -1.26 -4.48 6.20
N GLN A 33 -2.23 -3.83 6.84
CA GLN A 33 -1.98 -2.72 7.78
C GLN A 33 -0.99 -3.09 8.89
N THR A 34 -1.18 -4.25 9.52
CA THR A 34 -0.29 -4.74 10.58
C THR A 34 1.11 -5.05 10.05
N LEU A 35 1.20 -5.65 8.85
CA LEU A 35 2.47 -5.95 8.19
C LEU A 35 3.26 -4.67 7.90
N PHE A 36 2.58 -3.60 7.48
CA PHE A 36 3.19 -2.30 7.23
C PHE A 36 3.45 -1.48 8.51
N LYS A 37 2.99 -1.95 9.68
CA LYS A 37 3.09 -1.25 10.98
C LYS A 37 2.49 0.16 10.93
N LEU A 38 1.40 0.33 10.19
CA LEU A 38 0.74 1.62 10.01
C LEU A 38 -0.45 1.75 10.97
N SER A 39 -0.57 2.90 11.61
CA SER A 39 -1.75 3.25 12.42
C SER A 39 -2.93 3.67 11.55
N ARG A 40 -2.68 4.15 10.35
CA ARG A 40 -3.66 4.61 9.35
C ARG A 40 -3.22 4.17 7.97
N MET A 41 -4.19 4.04 7.07
CA MET A 41 -3.98 3.59 5.68
C MET A 41 -4.33 4.70 4.67
N LYS A 42 -4.04 5.96 5.00
CA LYS A 42 -4.16 7.05 4.03
C LYS A 42 -3.03 6.96 3.01
N GLN A 43 -3.23 7.51 1.83
CA GLN A 43 -2.23 7.48 0.76
C GLN A 43 -0.85 8.01 1.22
N PRO A 44 -0.73 9.16 1.92
CA PRO A 44 0.58 9.60 2.42
C PRO A 44 1.23 8.64 3.43
N ASP A 45 0.43 7.93 4.25
CA ASP A 45 0.97 6.94 5.19
C ASP A 45 1.59 5.76 4.43
N LEU A 46 0.96 5.32 3.34
CA LEU A 46 1.47 4.26 2.45
C LEU A 46 2.68 4.72 1.62
N GLU A 47 2.68 5.96 1.14
CA GLU A 47 3.80 6.54 0.41
C GLU A 47 5.06 6.63 1.27
N ASN A 48 4.93 6.86 2.57
CA ASN A 48 6.06 6.89 3.50
C ASN A 48 6.80 5.54 3.63
N LEU A 49 6.24 4.45 3.11
CA LEU A 49 6.96 3.18 2.99
C LEU A 49 8.07 3.23 1.92
N PHE A 50 7.97 4.17 0.98
CA PHE A 50 8.93 4.34 -0.11
C PHE A 50 9.93 5.46 0.20
N PRO A 51 11.22 5.15 0.42
CA PRO A 51 12.23 6.17 0.76
C PRO A 51 12.41 7.27 -0.31
N SER A 52 12.03 6.97 -1.55
CA SER A 52 12.17 7.89 -2.68
C SER A 52 10.99 8.86 -2.85
N ILE A 53 9.90 8.70 -2.10
CA ILE A 53 8.71 9.55 -2.23
C ILE A 53 8.75 10.62 -1.15
N HIS A 54 8.80 11.86 -1.58
CA HIS A 54 8.75 13.02 -0.70
C HIS A 54 7.71 13.99 -1.24
N ARG A 55 6.69 14.30 -0.44
CA ARG A 55 5.72 15.34 -0.75
C ARG A 55 6.29 16.70 -0.38
N ILE A 56 6.24 17.65 -1.30
CA ILE A 56 6.69 19.05 -1.11
C ILE A 56 5.54 20.04 -1.12
N HIS A 57 4.38 19.65 -1.66
CA HIS A 57 3.21 20.52 -1.73
C HIS A 57 2.33 20.37 -0.49
N CYS A 58 1.42 21.30 -0.33
CA CYS A 58 0.54 21.42 0.83
C CYS A 58 -0.39 20.23 1.06
N ASP A 59 -0.97 20.13 2.25
CA ASP A 59 -2.04 19.17 2.53
C ASP A 59 -3.36 19.51 1.79
N GLY A 60 -4.25 18.54 1.65
CA GLY A 60 -5.52 18.69 0.92
C GLY A 60 -6.43 19.80 1.51
N GLY A 61 -6.38 20.05 2.83
CA GLY A 61 -7.16 21.15 3.44
C GLY A 61 -6.61 22.51 3.03
N GLN A 62 -5.30 22.63 2.92
CA GLN A 62 -4.65 23.85 2.42
C GLN A 62 -4.93 24.05 0.93
N CYS A 63 -4.92 22.98 0.11
CA CYS A 63 -5.30 23.03 -1.30
C CYS A 63 -6.69 23.61 -1.52
N ILE A 64 -7.68 23.24 -0.72
CA ILE A 64 -9.04 23.80 -0.81
C ILE A 64 -9.02 25.31 -0.57
N ARG A 65 -8.25 25.79 0.42
CA ARG A 65 -8.12 27.23 0.71
C ARG A 65 -7.43 27.97 -0.42
N LEU A 66 -6.33 27.43 -0.95
CA LEU A 66 -5.58 27.99 -2.06
C LEU A 66 -6.43 28.05 -3.34
N TYR A 67 -7.16 27.00 -3.66
CA TYR A 67 -8.05 26.98 -4.81
C TYR A 67 -9.14 28.05 -4.71
N ARG A 68 -9.77 28.22 -3.53
CA ARG A 68 -10.75 29.29 -3.29
C ARG A 68 -10.12 30.68 -3.43
N SER A 69 -8.88 30.86 -2.98
CA SER A 69 -8.11 32.10 -3.17
C SER A 69 -7.85 32.37 -4.64
N TYR A 70 -7.42 31.36 -5.38
CA TYR A 70 -7.23 31.46 -6.84
C TYR A 70 -8.50 31.89 -7.56
N ILE A 71 -9.65 31.29 -7.25
CA ILE A 71 -10.92 31.66 -7.89
C ILE A 71 -11.25 33.14 -7.68
N LYS A 72 -10.96 33.67 -6.47
CA LYS A 72 -11.24 35.09 -6.12
C LYS A 72 -10.21 36.07 -6.68
N LYS A 73 -8.93 35.77 -6.56
CA LYS A 73 -7.82 36.70 -6.82
C LYS A 73 -7.08 36.43 -8.14
N LYS A 74 -7.33 35.26 -8.76
CA LYS A 74 -6.61 34.79 -9.97
C LYS A 74 -5.10 34.68 -9.76
N ASP A 75 -4.65 34.38 -8.54
CA ASP A 75 -3.24 34.24 -8.19
C ASP A 75 -2.66 32.96 -8.81
N PRO A 76 -1.72 33.05 -9.78
CA PRO A 76 -1.17 31.86 -10.45
C PRO A 76 -0.40 30.95 -9.50
N SER A 77 0.27 31.48 -8.47
CA SER A 77 1.08 30.68 -7.55
C SER A 77 0.20 29.76 -6.69
N ALA A 78 -1.00 30.21 -6.32
CA ALA A 78 -1.96 29.40 -5.61
C ALA A 78 -2.48 28.23 -6.48
N LEU A 79 -2.67 28.47 -7.79
CA LEU A 79 -3.05 27.41 -8.72
C LEU A 79 -1.93 26.40 -8.92
N GLU A 80 -0.69 26.88 -9.10
CA GLU A 80 0.50 26.03 -9.28
C GLU A 80 0.68 25.06 -8.09
N THR A 81 0.53 25.56 -6.86
CA THR A 81 0.60 24.73 -5.65
C THR A 81 -0.49 23.65 -5.63
N VAL A 82 -1.72 23.99 -6.03
CA VAL A 82 -2.83 23.03 -6.10
C VAL A 82 -2.58 21.97 -7.16
N LEU A 83 -2.08 22.35 -8.33
CA LEU A 83 -1.76 21.42 -9.41
C LEU A 83 -0.58 20.50 -9.03
N GLY A 84 0.45 21.05 -8.37
CA GLY A 84 1.58 20.28 -7.87
C GLY A 84 1.14 19.22 -6.85
N HIS A 85 0.28 19.58 -5.89
CA HIS A 85 -0.28 18.61 -4.96
C HIS A 85 -1.06 17.48 -5.67
N ASN A 86 -1.89 17.86 -6.66
CA ASN A 86 -2.65 16.86 -7.43
C ASN A 86 -1.73 15.94 -8.24
N GLN A 87 -0.63 16.48 -8.78
CA GLN A 87 0.39 15.67 -9.46
C GLN A 87 1.07 14.70 -8.49
N GLU A 88 1.42 15.16 -7.27
CA GLU A 88 1.96 14.28 -6.23
C GLU A 88 1.00 13.14 -5.87
N ASP A 89 -0.29 13.44 -5.72
CA ASP A 89 -1.32 12.43 -5.43
C ASP A 89 -1.38 11.35 -6.54
N LEU A 90 -1.33 11.76 -7.80
CA LEU A 90 -1.37 10.83 -8.93
C LEU A 90 -0.09 9.98 -9.02
N CYS A 91 1.07 10.60 -8.88
CA CYS A 91 2.35 9.88 -8.90
C CYS A 91 2.47 8.91 -7.72
N GLY A 92 2.11 9.38 -6.52
CA GLY A 92 2.12 8.56 -5.30
C GLY A 92 1.17 7.36 -5.39
N LEU A 93 0.00 7.53 -6.02
CA LEU A 93 -0.94 6.45 -6.25
C LEU A 93 -0.33 5.31 -7.08
N GLY A 94 0.49 5.64 -8.08
CA GLY A 94 1.22 4.67 -8.88
C GLY A 94 2.16 3.81 -8.03
N SER A 95 2.89 4.43 -7.11
CA SER A 95 3.76 3.71 -6.17
C SER A 95 2.97 2.86 -5.18
N VAL A 96 1.90 3.41 -4.59
CA VAL A 96 1.01 2.68 -3.67
C VAL A 96 0.38 1.46 -4.36
N TYR A 97 0.08 1.53 -5.65
CA TYR A 97 -0.44 0.41 -6.42
C TYR A 97 0.50 -0.81 -6.39
N THR A 98 1.81 -0.60 -6.40
CA THR A 98 2.79 -1.71 -6.36
C THR A 98 2.74 -2.51 -5.05
N LEU A 99 2.23 -1.91 -3.95
CA LEU A 99 2.02 -2.61 -2.68
C LEU A 99 1.00 -3.75 -2.77
N LEU A 100 0.20 -3.82 -3.85
CA LEU A 100 -0.70 -4.95 -4.08
C LEU A 100 0.03 -6.30 -4.16
N SER A 101 1.33 -6.30 -4.46
CA SER A 101 2.16 -7.52 -4.42
C SER A 101 2.10 -8.23 -3.06
N TYR A 102 1.96 -7.50 -1.95
CA TYR A 102 1.79 -8.10 -0.63
C TYR A 102 0.49 -8.90 -0.46
N LYS A 103 -0.55 -8.58 -1.23
CA LYS A 103 -1.78 -9.36 -1.21
C LYS A 103 -1.57 -10.77 -1.71
N PHE A 104 -0.67 -10.96 -2.67
CA PHE A 104 -0.33 -12.29 -3.18
C PHE A 104 0.36 -13.16 -2.14
N LEU A 105 1.11 -12.57 -1.20
CA LEU A 105 1.65 -13.27 -0.04
C LEU A 105 0.51 -13.88 0.82
N TYR A 106 -0.56 -13.13 1.08
CA TYR A 106 -1.72 -13.64 1.81
C TYR A 106 -2.53 -14.67 1.02
N LEU A 107 -2.45 -14.66 -0.30
CA LEU A 107 -3.11 -15.64 -1.17
C LEU A 107 -2.27 -16.91 -1.37
N GLY A 108 -1.08 -17.01 -0.76
CA GLY A 108 -0.21 -18.18 -0.86
C GLY A 108 0.56 -18.26 -2.19
N GLU A 109 0.73 -17.14 -2.90
CA GLU A 109 1.47 -17.08 -4.17
C GLU A 109 3.00 -17.09 -3.94
N TYR A 110 3.47 -18.14 -3.27
CA TYR A 110 4.88 -18.38 -2.98
C TYR A 110 5.16 -19.87 -2.95
N GLU A 111 6.45 -20.24 -2.99
CA GLU A 111 6.92 -21.61 -2.87
C GLU A 111 8.00 -21.72 -1.77
N PRO A 112 7.94 -22.75 -0.90
CA PRO A 112 9.02 -22.98 0.03
C PRO A 112 10.31 -23.34 -0.73
N SER A 113 11.37 -22.56 -0.51
CA SER A 113 12.68 -22.76 -1.15
C SER A 113 13.70 -23.41 -0.22
N ALA A 114 13.57 -23.22 1.10
CA ALA A 114 14.41 -23.84 2.10
C ALA A 114 13.70 -23.93 3.44
N VAL A 115 14.05 -24.98 4.20
CA VAL A 115 13.64 -25.16 5.59
C VAL A 115 14.88 -25.52 6.40
N ARG A 116 15.14 -24.79 7.49
CA ARG A 116 16.32 -24.98 8.33
C ARG A 116 15.96 -24.85 9.80
N MET A 117 16.57 -25.69 10.64
CA MET A 117 16.56 -25.45 12.07
C MET A 117 17.57 -24.36 12.42
N HIS A 118 17.18 -23.46 13.30
CA HIS A 118 18.04 -22.47 13.93
C HIS A 118 18.07 -22.77 15.44
N GLY A 119 19.18 -23.39 15.87
CA GLY A 119 19.22 -23.99 17.22
C GLY A 119 18.29 -25.21 17.34
N GLN A 120 17.71 -25.40 18.54
CA GLN A 120 16.79 -26.52 18.83
C GLN A 120 15.32 -26.10 18.86
N GLU A 121 15.03 -24.80 18.95
CA GLU A 121 13.71 -24.28 19.25
C GLU A 121 13.15 -23.37 18.13
N GLU A 122 13.90 -23.17 17.05
CA GLU A 122 13.47 -22.29 15.97
C GLU A 122 13.54 -22.97 14.61
N LEU A 123 12.51 -22.75 13.81
CA LEU A 123 12.44 -23.20 12.43
C LEU A 123 12.39 -21.99 11.50
N VAL A 124 13.34 -21.91 10.57
CA VAL A 124 13.36 -20.88 9.53
C VAL A 124 12.89 -21.50 8.22
N ILE A 125 11.81 -20.94 7.67
CA ILE A 125 11.28 -21.31 6.36
C ILE A 125 11.56 -20.14 5.42
N THR A 126 12.27 -20.39 4.33
CA THR A 126 12.48 -19.42 3.25
C THR A 126 11.47 -19.69 2.15
N LEU A 127 10.79 -18.63 1.71
CA LEU A 127 9.74 -18.65 0.69
C LEU A 127 10.21 -17.84 -0.52
N ALA A 128 10.13 -18.41 -1.71
CA ALA A 128 10.30 -17.71 -2.98
C ALA A 128 8.96 -17.12 -3.39
N LEU A 129 8.90 -15.79 -3.53
CA LEU A 129 7.67 -15.07 -3.89
C LEU A 129 7.50 -15.06 -5.41
N LYS A 130 6.29 -15.34 -5.91
CA LYS A 130 5.97 -15.19 -7.33
C LYS A 130 5.85 -13.73 -7.76
N HIS A 131 5.52 -12.87 -6.81
CA HIS A 131 5.37 -11.42 -7.03
C HIS A 131 6.33 -10.68 -6.12
N PRO A 132 7.40 -10.08 -6.66
CA PRO A 132 8.35 -9.28 -5.89
C PRO A 132 7.68 -8.12 -5.17
N VAL A 133 8.13 -7.82 -3.95
CA VAL A 133 7.60 -6.71 -3.17
C VAL A 133 8.45 -5.45 -3.36
N PRO A 134 7.83 -4.26 -3.42
CA PRO A 134 8.54 -3.02 -3.77
C PRO A 134 9.38 -2.44 -2.63
N VAL A 135 9.07 -2.78 -1.38
CA VAL A 135 9.77 -2.29 -0.19
C VAL A 135 9.92 -3.42 0.83
N PRO A 136 11.00 -3.47 1.61
CA PRO A 136 11.16 -4.49 2.63
C PRO A 136 10.20 -4.22 3.81
N VAL A 137 9.62 -5.29 4.36
CA VAL A 137 8.81 -5.21 5.58
C VAL A 137 9.20 -6.32 6.55
N SER A 138 8.90 -6.11 7.84
CA SER A 138 9.03 -7.14 8.86
C SER A 138 7.87 -7.08 9.84
N CYS A 139 7.41 -8.23 10.28
CA CYS A 139 6.34 -8.37 11.26
C CYS A 139 6.79 -9.34 12.35
N VAL A 140 6.50 -8.99 13.61
CA VAL A 140 6.76 -9.82 14.78
C VAL A 140 5.42 -10.10 15.46
N THR A 141 5.17 -11.35 15.79
CA THR A 141 4.09 -11.79 16.66
C THR A 141 4.66 -12.63 17.81
N GLU A 142 3.83 -13.13 18.70
CA GLU A 142 4.26 -14.08 19.73
C GLU A 142 4.67 -15.45 19.16
N GLU A 143 4.20 -15.77 17.96
CA GLU A 143 4.34 -17.08 17.33
C GLU A 143 5.44 -17.11 16.27
N PHE A 144 5.67 -15.99 15.58
CA PHE A 144 6.61 -15.93 14.47
C PHE A 144 7.22 -14.54 14.25
N TYR A 145 8.35 -14.55 13.57
CA TYR A 145 8.96 -13.38 12.96
C TYR A 145 9.00 -13.56 11.44
N LEU A 146 8.43 -12.61 10.72
CA LEU A 146 8.38 -12.59 9.25
C LEU A 146 9.19 -11.41 8.72
N THR A 147 10.08 -11.67 7.78
CA THR A 147 10.69 -10.64 6.93
C THR A 147 10.35 -10.90 5.48
N VAL A 148 10.09 -9.84 4.74
CA VAL A 148 9.80 -9.91 3.30
C VAL A 148 10.65 -8.86 2.60
N ASN A 149 11.40 -9.27 1.59
CA ASN A 149 12.25 -8.38 0.81
C ASN A 149 12.37 -8.89 -0.63
N ASP A 150 12.07 -8.03 -1.58
CA ASP A 150 12.07 -8.34 -3.01
C ASP A 150 11.31 -9.65 -3.30
N SER A 151 11.98 -10.66 -3.76
CA SER A 151 11.42 -11.96 -4.17
C SER A 151 11.50 -13.04 -3.08
N GLU A 152 11.85 -12.67 -1.85
CA GLU A 152 12.07 -13.62 -0.75
C GLU A 152 11.29 -13.20 0.51
N ALA A 153 10.71 -14.20 1.18
CA ALA A 153 10.24 -14.04 2.55
C ALA A 153 10.89 -15.09 3.47
N LYS A 154 11.21 -14.69 4.69
CA LYS A 154 11.71 -15.59 5.74
C LYS A 154 10.76 -15.58 6.91
N LEU A 155 10.27 -16.77 7.24
CA LEU A 155 9.42 -17.01 8.39
C LEU A 155 10.21 -17.77 9.43
N LEU A 156 10.42 -17.17 10.59
CA LEU A 156 11.02 -17.80 11.75
C LEU A 156 9.89 -18.17 12.73
N LEU A 157 9.78 -19.43 13.05
CA LEU A 157 8.78 -19.99 13.96
C LEU A 157 9.46 -20.47 15.25
N HIS A 158 8.88 -20.12 16.40
CA HIS A 158 9.28 -20.69 17.68
C HIS A 158 8.59 -22.03 17.87
N LEU A 159 9.39 -23.08 17.99
CA LEU A 159 8.90 -24.44 18.25
C LEU A 159 8.58 -24.58 19.74
N ARG A 160 7.44 -25.18 20.02
CA ARG A 160 7.06 -25.58 21.39
C ARG A 160 6.88 -27.08 21.43
N ASP A 161 7.35 -27.69 22.48
CA ASP A 161 7.05 -29.10 22.72
C ASP A 161 5.54 -29.29 22.83
N GLY A 162 4.98 -30.12 21.97
CA GLY A 162 3.55 -30.35 21.93
C GLY A 162 3.13 -31.30 20.83
N LYS A 163 1.94 -31.87 20.98
CA LYS A 163 1.32 -32.70 19.93
C LYS A 163 0.59 -31.80 18.94
N LEU A 164 0.85 -31.95 17.65
CA LEU A 164 0.03 -31.33 16.61
C LEU A 164 -1.43 -31.81 16.79
N ARG A 165 -2.37 -30.87 16.91
CA ARG A 165 -3.78 -31.22 16.81
C ARG A 165 -4.06 -31.57 15.35
N GLN A 166 -4.51 -32.80 15.13
CA GLN A 166 -5.11 -33.19 13.85
C GLN A 166 -6.51 -32.53 13.81
N TYR A 167 -6.76 -31.74 12.79
CA TYR A 167 -8.08 -31.19 12.48
C TYR A 167 -8.77 -32.08 11.46
#